data_3022272627aa4dfdd2eb7c0b1a9193cc
#
_entry.id   3022272627aa4dfdd2eb7c0b1a9193cc
#
_cell.length_a   1.000
_cell.length_b   1.000
_cell.length_c   1.000
_cell.angle_alpha   90.00
_cell.angle_beta   90.00
_cell.angle_gamma   90.00
#
_symmetry.space_group_name_H-M   'P 1'
#
loop_
_entity.id
_entity.type
_entity.pdbx_description
1 polymer ?
#
loop_
_entity_poly.entity_id
_entity_poly.type
_entity_poly.pdbx_seq_one_letter_code
_entity_poly.pdbx_strand_id
1 'polypeptide(L)'
;MANVVLNCCILYYADKSNEALKAGDIAKSQKAYNIYQRLMLLSCKTTLDTDDMAYLDCYCKRCGTPYLVADSERVAPTPPAGDGIERGYACADHWVSPIDPVVYASDIVSEVTIWRYWKDLNTADGVYDFAPLLSDISDCITAGKKVSLKIAAGNKTPARVLALVPNSTFDELQHVSTSTTLTSFVQPVFWDAAFKGYWKTFITELTTALAPYWANILSITANGLNRSSAELRIPAQVINNGTWTIDSPTQWLGLGYTTQLFMDTYVEFNDHLVASIPTSVDIVQPMIPNTTPNIGDGRNALREIIDLMALDTTRYYLLDTYITETYNGNSLDNYAKSKSIKVLGQLAEQYFDTAGNNTNYATALQKFIDWGGYPRMEIWEDNPVDYLIELTLKKPIYS
;
A
#
# COMPACT_ATOMS: atom_id res chain seq x y z
N MET A 1 23.68 -13.66 -17.30
CA MET A 1 24.89 -12.83 -17.44
C MET A 1 24.61 -11.50 -18.14
N ALA A 2 23.92 -11.43 -19.26
CA ALA A 2 23.62 -10.18 -19.94
C ALA A 2 22.87 -9.14 -19.07
N ASN A 3 21.94 -9.57 -18.23
CA ASN A 3 21.13 -8.69 -17.39
C ASN A 3 21.92 -7.93 -16.31
N VAL A 4 22.97 -8.50 -15.75
CA VAL A 4 23.75 -7.81 -14.68
C VAL A 4 24.59 -6.67 -15.26
N VAL A 5 25.22 -6.89 -16.40
CA VAL A 5 26.02 -5.85 -17.08
C VAL A 5 25.10 -4.74 -17.58
N LEU A 6 23.94 -5.09 -18.11
CA LEU A 6 22.95 -4.13 -18.59
C LEU A 6 22.43 -3.24 -17.45
N ASN A 7 22.13 -3.81 -16.29
CA ASN A 7 21.67 -3.05 -15.13
C ASN A 7 22.75 -2.07 -14.61
N CYS A 8 24.03 -2.48 -14.57
CA CYS A 8 25.12 -1.55 -14.20
C CYS A 8 25.24 -0.36 -15.18
N CYS A 9 25.01 -0.60 -16.46
CA CYS A 9 25.07 0.46 -17.49
C CYS A 9 23.87 1.41 -17.40
N ILE A 10 22.69 0.89 -17.11
CA ILE A 10 21.47 1.66 -16.88
C ILE A 10 21.70 2.66 -15.74
N LEU A 11 22.21 2.18 -14.60
CA LEU A 11 22.55 3.02 -13.44
C LEU A 11 23.54 4.13 -13.77
N TYR A 12 24.64 3.77 -14.42
CA TYR A 12 25.66 4.74 -14.77
C TYR A 12 25.09 5.90 -15.58
N TYR A 13 24.22 5.62 -16.57
CA TYR A 13 23.66 6.69 -17.40
C TYR A 13 22.53 7.45 -16.71
N ALA A 14 21.81 6.86 -15.78
CA ALA A 14 20.89 7.57 -14.90
C ALA A 14 21.65 8.60 -14.03
N ASP A 15 22.72 8.17 -13.39
CA ASP A 15 23.57 9.06 -12.58
C ASP A 15 24.20 10.18 -13.42
N LYS A 16 24.71 9.86 -14.62
CA LYS A 16 25.28 10.87 -15.52
C LYS A 16 24.26 11.88 -16.01
N SER A 17 23.01 11.48 -16.22
CA SER A 17 21.92 12.40 -16.53
C SER A 17 21.68 13.37 -15.37
N ASN A 18 21.57 12.83 -14.16
CA ASN A 18 21.33 13.64 -12.95
C ASN A 18 22.49 14.59 -12.62
N GLU A 19 23.75 14.12 -12.74
CA GLU A 19 24.94 14.98 -12.55
C GLU A 19 24.95 16.16 -13.56
N ALA A 20 24.65 15.88 -14.83
CA ALA A 20 24.62 16.90 -15.86
C ALA A 20 23.48 17.91 -15.64
N LEU A 21 22.32 17.43 -15.17
CA LEU A 21 21.18 18.27 -14.84
C LEU A 21 21.51 19.22 -13.66
N LYS A 22 22.11 18.70 -12.60
CA LYS A 22 22.57 19.48 -11.44
C LYS A 22 23.62 20.53 -11.83
N ALA A 23 24.44 20.24 -12.84
CA ALA A 23 25.41 21.18 -13.39
C ALA A 23 24.83 22.18 -14.40
N GLY A 24 23.52 22.10 -14.69
CA GLY A 24 22.86 22.98 -15.67
C GLY A 24 23.15 22.63 -17.14
N ASP A 25 23.79 21.48 -17.42
CA ASP A 25 24.11 21.04 -18.78
C ASP A 25 22.97 20.16 -19.34
N ILE A 26 21.93 20.84 -19.80
CA ILE A 26 20.70 20.19 -20.30
C ILE A 26 21.00 19.26 -21.49
N ALA A 27 21.94 19.62 -22.38
CA ALA A 27 22.26 18.81 -23.56
C ALA A 27 22.92 17.49 -23.17
N LYS A 28 23.82 17.48 -22.21
CA LYS A 28 24.45 16.26 -21.68
C LYS A 28 23.45 15.42 -20.90
N SER A 29 22.60 16.06 -20.09
CA SER A 29 21.54 15.38 -19.36
C SER A 29 20.62 14.65 -20.32
N GLN A 30 20.10 15.31 -21.35
CA GLN A 30 19.22 14.71 -22.36
C GLN A 30 19.90 13.56 -23.11
N LYS A 31 21.17 13.71 -23.44
CA LYS A 31 21.93 12.63 -24.12
C LYS A 31 22.08 11.39 -23.23
N ALA A 32 22.44 11.59 -21.96
CA ALA A 32 22.57 10.51 -21.00
C ALA A 32 21.21 9.82 -20.75
N TYR A 33 20.14 10.59 -20.64
CA TYR A 33 18.78 10.10 -20.48
C TYR A 33 18.31 9.26 -21.69
N ASN A 34 18.60 9.69 -22.91
CA ASN A 34 18.25 8.91 -24.11
C ASN A 34 18.98 7.56 -24.17
N ILE A 35 20.25 7.53 -23.71
CA ILE A 35 21.02 6.27 -23.61
C ILE A 35 20.40 5.36 -22.56
N TYR A 36 20.09 5.91 -21.40
CA TYR A 36 19.40 5.23 -20.32
C TYR A 36 18.09 4.60 -20.79
N GLN A 37 17.22 5.37 -21.47
CA GLN A 37 15.95 4.86 -21.97
C GLN A 37 16.12 3.69 -22.97
N ARG A 38 17.11 3.78 -23.86
CA ARG A 38 17.37 2.69 -24.80
C ARG A 38 17.90 1.43 -24.10
N LEU A 39 18.76 1.58 -23.09
CA LEU A 39 19.22 0.46 -22.28
C LEU A 39 18.08 -0.20 -21.51
N MET A 40 17.14 0.58 -21.01
CA MET A 40 15.92 0.06 -20.36
C MET A 40 15.07 -0.77 -21.33
N LEU A 41 14.85 -0.27 -22.54
CA LEU A 41 14.12 -1.04 -23.56
C LEU A 41 14.83 -2.36 -23.93
N LEU A 42 16.16 -2.36 -23.95
CA LEU A 42 16.94 -3.59 -24.19
C LEU A 42 16.82 -4.58 -23.03
N SER A 43 16.66 -4.10 -21.79
CA SER A 43 16.48 -4.97 -20.63
C SER A 43 15.18 -5.77 -20.65
N CYS A 44 14.19 -5.28 -21.38
CA CYS A 44 12.88 -5.92 -21.52
C CYS A 44 12.83 -6.95 -22.68
N LYS A 45 13.87 -7.03 -23.51
CA LYS A 45 13.92 -8.00 -24.61
C LYS A 45 14.32 -9.38 -24.11
N THR A 46 13.60 -10.40 -24.52
CA THR A 46 13.94 -11.81 -24.25
C THR A 46 15.14 -12.31 -25.05
N THR A 47 15.36 -11.72 -26.23
CA THR A 47 16.50 -11.99 -27.11
C THR A 47 17.06 -10.69 -27.67
N LEU A 48 18.38 -10.53 -27.63
CA LEU A 48 19.08 -9.36 -28.17
C LEU A 48 19.60 -9.72 -29.57
N ASP A 49 19.39 -8.83 -30.53
CA ASP A 49 19.95 -8.95 -31.88
C ASP A 49 21.39 -8.37 -31.94
N THR A 50 22.01 -8.45 -33.12
CA THR A 50 23.40 -8.02 -33.33
C THR A 50 23.58 -6.52 -33.10
N ASP A 51 22.58 -5.69 -33.42
CA ASP A 51 22.65 -4.23 -33.24
C ASP A 51 22.48 -3.87 -31.76
N ASP A 52 21.62 -4.58 -31.04
CA ASP A 52 21.46 -4.46 -29.60
C ASP A 52 22.79 -4.81 -28.87
N MET A 53 23.41 -5.90 -29.28
CA MET A 53 24.71 -6.32 -28.71
C MET A 53 25.83 -5.31 -29.00
N ALA A 54 25.88 -4.76 -30.21
CA ALA A 54 26.82 -3.70 -30.58
C ALA A 54 26.59 -2.43 -29.76
N TYR A 55 25.34 -2.07 -29.54
CA TYR A 55 24.97 -0.92 -28.69
C TYR A 55 25.44 -1.12 -27.25
N LEU A 56 25.17 -2.29 -26.68
CA LEU A 56 25.59 -2.65 -25.33
C LEU A 56 27.12 -2.63 -25.20
N ASP A 57 27.86 -3.21 -26.16
CA ASP A 57 29.32 -3.24 -26.14
C ASP A 57 29.92 -1.82 -26.18
N CYS A 58 29.31 -0.91 -26.96
CA CYS A 58 29.76 0.48 -27.05
C CYS A 58 29.59 1.26 -25.75
N TYR A 59 28.47 1.07 -25.04
CA TYR A 59 28.16 1.89 -23.86
C TYR A 59 28.58 1.25 -22.55
N CYS A 60 28.52 -0.08 -22.43
CA CYS A 60 28.93 -0.76 -21.19
C CYS A 60 30.45 -0.74 -20.98
N LYS A 61 31.26 -0.75 -22.01
CA LYS A 61 32.74 -0.57 -21.91
C LYS A 61 33.11 0.77 -21.26
N ARG A 62 32.30 1.80 -21.41
CA ARG A 62 32.53 3.13 -20.84
C ARG A 62 32.19 3.22 -19.35
N CYS A 63 31.43 2.28 -18.83
CA CYS A 63 31.08 2.26 -17.39
C CYS A 63 32.20 1.75 -16.49
N GLY A 64 33.34 1.31 -17.06
CA GLY A 64 34.49 0.84 -16.27
C GLY A 64 34.23 -0.46 -15.50
N THR A 65 33.15 -1.16 -15.81
CA THR A 65 32.84 -2.45 -15.18
C THR A 65 33.73 -3.53 -15.79
N PRO A 66 34.59 -4.22 -15.00
CA PRO A 66 35.37 -5.33 -15.55
C PRO A 66 34.42 -6.41 -16.08
N TYR A 67 34.61 -6.81 -17.30
CA TYR A 67 33.98 -8.00 -17.84
C TYR A 67 34.41 -9.20 -16.99
N LEU A 68 33.44 -9.82 -16.34
CA LEU A 68 33.49 -11.16 -15.76
C LEU A 68 34.46 -11.40 -14.60
N VAL A 69 33.92 -11.40 -13.42
CA VAL A 69 34.18 -12.51 -12.51
C VAL A 69 33.04 -13.52 -12.71
N ALA A 70 33.39 -14.71 -13.11
CA ALA A 70 32.46 -15.82 -13.16
C ALA A 70 31.93 -16.06 -11.75
N ASP A 71 30.68 -15.70 -11.51
CA ASP A 71 30.00 -15.90 -10.23
C ASP A 71 29.57 -17.37 -10.11
N SER A 72 30.54 -18.30 -10.23
CA SER A 72 30.31 -19.73 -9.97
C SER A 72 30.46 -20.10 -8.49
N GLU A 73 30.70 -19.15 -7.59
CA GLU A 73 30.94 -19.41 -6.16
C GLU A 73 30.06 -18.61 -5.18
N ARG A 74 29.14 -17.80 -5.64
CA ARG A 74 28.09 -17.30 -4.74
C ARG A 74 26.98 -18.33 -4.63
N VAL A 75 27.12 -19.21 -3.67
CA VAL A 75 25.95 -19.92 -3.12
C VAL A 75 25.04 -18.83 -2.57
N ALA A 76 23.97 -18.56 -3.31
CA ALA A 76 22.88 -17.71 -2.79
C ALA A 76 22.50 -18.29 -1.41
N PRO A 77 22.39 -17.47 -0.35
CA PRO A 77 21.88 -17.96 0.91
C PRO A 77 20.55 -18.64 0.63
N THR A 78 20.44 -19.91 1.01
CA THR A 78 19.20 -20.66 0.88
C THR A 78 18.13 -19.86 1.60
N PRO A 79 17.05 -19.42 0.92
CA PRO A 79 15.97 -18.73 1.60
C PRO A 79 15.51 -19.60 2.76
N PRO A 80 15.20 -19.06 3.94
CA PRO A 80 14.60 -19.86 4.99
C PRO A 80 13.40 -20.59 4.39
N ALA A 81 13.24 -21.88 4.71
CA ALA A 81 12.21 -22.75 4.16
C ALA A 81 10.87 -21.98 4.20
N GLY A 82 10.36 -21.67 3.00
CA GLY A 82 9.37 -20.63 2.84
C GLY A 82 8.08 -20.94 3.57
N ASP A 83 7.54 -19.95 4.21
CA ASP A 83 6.15 -19.90 4.67
C ASP A 83 5.15 -19.87 3.48
N GLY A 84 5.62 -20.11 2.25
CA GLY A 84 4.83 -20.16 1.03
C GLY A 84 4.46 -18.78 0.48
N ILE A 85 4.92 -17.70 1.09
CA ILE A 85 4.63 -16.34 0.66
C ILE A 85 5.74 -15.88 -0.29
N GLU A 86 5.39 -15.65 -1.55
CA GLU A 86 6.30 -15.02 -2.50
C GLU A 86 6.65 -13.62 -1.99
N ARG A 87 7.95 -13.41 -1.76
CA ARG A 87 8.47 -12.12 -1.34
C ARG A 87 8.53 -11.20 -2.53
N GLY A 88 7.83 -10.09 -2.49
CA GLY A 88 7.78 -9.14 -3.58
C GLY A 88 7.18 -7.80 -3.17
N TYR A 89 7.16 -6.88 -4.12
CA TYR A 89 6.52 -5.60 -3.92
C TYR A 89 5.05 -5.68 -4.33
N ALA A 90 4.18 -5.13 -3.48
CA ALA A 90 2.80 -4.86 -3.82
C ALA A 90 2.71 -3.44 -4.41
N CYS A 91 2.19 -3.30 -5.61
CA CYS A 91 1.83 -1.99 -6.14
C CYS A 91 0.42 -1.63 -5.66
N ALA A 92 0.27 -0.49 -5.01
CA ALA A 92 -1.04 0.00 -4.58
C ALA A 92 -1.72 0.74 -5.74
N ASP A 93 -2.78 0.15 -6.27
CA ASP A 93 -3.69 0.83 -7.22
C ASP A 93 -4.60 1.79 -6.47
N HIS A 94 -4.39 3.06 -6.71
CA HIS A 94 -5.10 4.15 -6.10
C HIS A 94 -6.28 4.60 -6.95
N TRP A 95 -7.44 3.95 -6.85
CA TRP A 95 -8.74 4.49 -7.27
C TRP A 95 -9.07 4.50 -8.75
N VAL A 96 -8.12 4.26 -9.65
CA VAL A 96 -8.33 4.42 -11.09
C VAL A 96 -8.12 3.09 -11.79
N SER A 97 -9.17 2.58 -12.38
CA SER A 97 -9.10 1.49 -13.36
C SER A 97 -8.91 2.12 -14.75
N PRO A 98 -8.05 1.59 -15.62
CA PRO A 98 -7.25 0.39 -15.46
C PRO A 98 -5.91 0.64 -14.76
N ILE A 99 -5.37 -0.40 -14.13
CA ILE A 99 -4.02 -0.41 -13.55
C ILE A 99 -2.98 -0.16 -14.66
N ASP A 100 -1.95 0.64 -14.36
CA ASP A 100 -0.90 0.96 -15.33
C ASP A 100 -0.25 -0.31 -15.90
N PRO A 101 -0.19 -0.47 -17.23
CA PRO A 101 0.47 -1.61 -17.87
C PRO A 101 1.91 -1.86 -17.41
N VAL A 102 2.63 -0.84 -16.97
CA VAL A 102 3.99 -0.95 -16.41
C VAL A 102 4.01 -1.82 -15.15
N VAL A 103 2.98 -1.75 -14.32
CA VAL A 103 2.82 -2.59 -13.12
C VAL A 103 2.70 -4.05 -13.51
N TYR A 104 1.91 -4.36 -14.53
CA TYR A 104 1.76 -5.71 -15.04
C TYR A 104 3.04 -6.28 -15.65
N ALA A 105 3.79 -5.44 -16.37
CA ALA A 105 5.04 -5.85 -17.04
C ALA A 105 6.23 -6.00 -16.07
N SER A 106 6.14 -5.46 -14.86
CA SER A 106 7.25 -5.48 -13.90
C SER A 106 7.49 -6.88 -13.33
N ASP A 107 8.73 -7.34 -13.34
CA ASP A 107 9.16 -8.61 -12.74
C ASP A 107 9.44 -8.50 -11.22
N ILE A 108 9.47 -7.29 -10.68
CA ILE A 108 9.64 -7.03 -9.24
C ILE A 108 8.33 -6.84 -8.51
N VAL A 109 7.26 -6.46 -9.20
CA VAL A 109 5.91 -6.42 -8.64
C VAL A 109 5.34 -7.83 -8.70
N SER A 110 5.16 -8.46 -7.56
CA SER A 110 4.53 -9.79 -7.45
C SER A 110 3.04 -9.70 -7.11
N GLU A 111 2.60 -8.55 -6.62
CA GLU A 111 1.27 -8.33 -6.08
C GLU A 111 0.74 -6.96 -6.47
N VAL A 112 -0.57 -6.84 -6.64
CA VAL A 112 -1.27 -5.58 -6.82
C VAL A 112 -2.30 -5.42 -5.72
N THR A 113 -2.26 -4.30 -5.00
CA THR A 113 -3.28 -3.93 -4.01
C THR A 113 -4.35 -3.09 -4.68
N ILE A 114 -5.54 -3.65 -4.85
CA ILE A 114 -6.68 -2.99 -5.47
C ILE A 114 -7.53 -2.33 -4.39
N TRP A 115 -7.70 -1.00 -4.48
CA TRP A 115 -8.56 -0.23 -3.58
C TRP A 115 -9.90 0.04 -4.22
N ARG A 116 -10.97 -0.16 -3.47
CA ARG A 116 -12.34 0.18 -3.93
C ARG A 116 -13.16 0.78 -2.79
N TYR A 117 -14.08 1.65 -3.16
CA TYR A 117 -15.03 2.23 -2.23
C TYR A 117 -16.33 1.44 -2.23
N TRP A 118 -16.89 1.28 -1.06
CA TRP A 118 -18.22 0.64 -0.94
C TRP A 118 -19.27 1.29 -1.84
N LYS A 119 -19.32 2.63 -1.88
CA LYS A 119 -20.29 3.37 -2.71
C LYS A 119 -20.22 3.06 -4.20
N ASP A 120 -19.04 2.71 -4.70
CA ASP A 120 -18.79 2.43 -6.11
C ASP A 120 -19.16 0.97 -6.47
N LEU A 121 -19.08 0.08 -5.48
CA LEU A 121 -19.42 -1.35 -5.63
C LEU A 121 -20.88 -1.66 -5.30
N ASN A 122 -21.59 -0.74 -4.61
CA ASN A 122 -23.00 -0.90 -4.25
C ASN A 122 -23.80 0.32 -4.70
N THR A 123 -24.20 0.31 -5.96
CA THR A 123 -24.72 1.46 -6.70
C THR A 123 -26.19 1.79 -6.42
N ALA A 124 -26.99 0.78 -6.00
CA ALA A 124 -28.39 0.96 -5.58
C ALA A 124 -28.74 -0.06 -4.49
N ASP A 125 -29.97 -0.01 -3.98
CA ASP A 125 -30.43 -0.93 -2.95
C ASP A 125 -30.46 -2.36 -3.48
N GLY A 126 -29.71 -3.26 -2.81
CA GLY A 126 -29.54 -4.65 -3.25
C GLY A 126 -28.83 -4.79 -4.61
N VAL A 127 -28.29 -3.71 -5.19
CA VAL A 127 -27.62 -3.76 -6.49
C VAL A 127 -26.12 -3.55 -6.29
N TYR A 128 -25.36 -4.57 -6.64
CA TYR A 128 -23.90 -4.58 -6.54
C TYR A 128 -23.27 -4.64 -7.93
N ASP A 129 -22.34 -3.76 -8.20
CA ASP A 129 -21.53 -3.76 -9.42
C ASP A 129 -20.08 -4.12 -9.08
N PHE A 130 -19.80 -5.40 -9.09
CA PHE A 130 -18.45 -5.92 -8.89
C PHE A 130 -17.69 -6.11 -10.20
N ALA A 131 -18.31 -5.89 -11.36
CA ALA A 131 -17.69 -6.17 -12.65
C ALA A 131 -16.34 -5.44 -12.86
N PRO A 132 -16.20 -4.14 -12.53
CA PRO A 132 -14.91 -3.46 -12.65
C PRO A 132 -13.82 -4.08 -11.75
N LEU A 133 -14.16 -4.38 -10.49
CA LEU A 133 -13.23 -5.02 -9.56
C LEU A 133 -12.79 -6.41 -10.05
N LEU A 134 -13.73 -7.23 -10.52
CA LEU A 134 -13.44 -8.58 -11.00
C LEU A 134 -12.64 -8.56 -12.30
N SER A 135 -12.81 -7.53 -13.16
CA SER A 135 -11.99 -7.30 -14.33
C SER A 135 -10.53 -7.04 -13.94
N ASP A 136 -10.30 -6.09 -13.02
CA ASP A 136 -8.95 -5.76 -12.56
C ASP A 136 -8.24 -6.97 -11.91
N ILE A 137 -8.98 -7.77 -11.11
CA ILE A 137 -8.46 -9.02 -10.55
C ILE A 137 -8.05 -9.99 -11.67
N SER A 138 -8.89 -10.15 -12.70
CA SER A 138 -8.62 -11.03 -13.82
C SER A 138 -7.39 -10.58 -14.62
N ASP A 139 -7.22 -9.28 -14.80
CA ASP A 139 -6.07 -8.69 -15.49
C ASP A 139 -4.77 -8.93 -14.69
N CYS A 140 -4.80 -8.75 -13.36
CA CYS A 140 -3.69 -9.09 -12.49
C CYS A 140 -3.30 -10.57 -12.62
N ILE A 141 -4.27 -11.49 -12.56
CA ILE A 141 -4.05 -12.93 -12.69
C ILE A 141 -3.46 -13.27 -14.06
N THR A 142 -3.98 -12.65 -15.12
CA THR A 142 -3.47 -12.85 -16.50
C THR A 142 -2.01 -12.39 -16.62
N ALA A 143 -1.64 -11.33 -15.91
CA ALA A 143 -0.28 -10.85 -15.80
C ALA A 143 0.62 -11.65 -14.84
N GLY A 144 0.10 -12.74 -14.22
CA GLY A 144 0.83 -13.56 -13.27
C GLY A 144 1.02 -12.90 -11.89
N LYS A 145 0.23 -11.88 -11.56
CA LYS A 145 0.29 -11.17 -10.27
C LYS A 145 -0.72 -11.76 -9.29
N LYS A 146 -0.37 -11.69 -8.01
CA LYS A 146 -1.32 -11.89 -6.90
C LYS A 146 -2.04 -10.58 -6.59
N VAL A 147 -3.12 -10.68 -5.83
CA VAL A 147 -3.98 -9.54 -5.51
C VAL A 147 -4.15 -9.40 -4.01
N SER A 148 -4.10 -8.17 -3.53
CA SER A 148 -4.63 -7.77 -2.22
C SER A 148 -5.77 -6.78 -2.41
N LEU A 149 -6.75 -6.82 -1.53
CA LEU A 149 -7.93 -5.97 -1.63
C LEU A 149 -8.02 -5.02 -0.44
N LYS A 150 -8.34 -3.77 -0.71
CA LYS A 150 -8.68 -2.77 0.31
C LYS A 150 -10.04 -2.15 0.00
N ILE A 151 -11.00 -2.38 0.89
CA ILE A 151 -12.37 -1.90 0.76
C ILE A 151 -12.65 -0.84 1.80
N ALA A 152 -12.94 0.37 1.36
CA ALA A 152 -13.20 1.51 2.23
C ALA A 152 -14.70 1.82 2.36
N ALA A 153 -15.16 1.99 3.60
CA ALA A 153 -16.47 2.46 3.99
C ALA A 153 -16.42 3.95 4.43
N GLY A 154 -16.78 4.26 5.65
CA GLY A 154 -16.73 5.61 6.21
C GLY A 154 -17.51 6.62 5.35
N ASN A 155 -16.86 7.71 4.92
CA ASN A 155 -17.45 8.65 3.99
C ASN A 155 -17.59 8.12 2.55
N LYS A 156 -17.13 6.90 2.31
CA LYS A 156 -17.31 6.13 1.07
C LYS A 156 -18.47 5.14 1.17
N THR A 157 -19.27 5.22 2.21
CA THR A 157 -20.57 4.55 2.34
C THR A 157 -21.54 5.08 1.28
N PRO A 158 -22.35 4.25 0.63
CA PRO A 158 -23.37 4.70 -0.33
C PRO A 158 -24.28 5.76 0.28
N ALA A 159 -24.56 6.84 -0.46
CA ALA A 159 -25.36 7.97 0.03
C ALA A 159 -26.76 7.53 0.54
N ARG A 160 -27.35 6.52 -0.12
CA ARG A 160 -28.64 5.95 0.33
C ARG A 160 -28.54 5.28 1.70
N VAL A 161 -27.42 4.62 2.01
CA VAL A 161 -27.20 4.00 3.34
C VAL A 161 -27.03 5.10 4.36
N LEU A 162 -26.23 6.13 4.06
CA LEU A 162 -26.07 7.30 4.94
C LEU A 162 -27.42 7.99 5.23
N ALA A 163 -28.34 8.00 4.26
CA ALA A 163 -29.68 8.57 4.47
C ALA A 163 -30.60 7.72 5.38
N LEU A 164 -30.24 6.45 5.61
CA LEU A 164 -31.07 5.51 6.39
C LEU A 164 -30.48 5.20 7.78
N VAL A 165 -29.25 5.64 8.06
CA VAL A 165 -28.58 5.39 9.33
C VAL A 165 -28.22 6.71 10.02
N PRO A 166 -28.08 6.73 11.36
CA PRO A 166 -27.49 7.86 12.05
C PRO A 166 -26.10 8.19 11.50
N ASN A 167 -25.86 9.46 11.23
CA ASN A 167 -24.60 9.95 10.71
C ASN A 167 -24.31 11.36 11.22
N SER A 168 -23.08 11.82 11.04
CA SER A 168 -22.68 13.18 11.37
C SER A 168 -21.60 13.69 10.42
N THR A 169 -21.57 15.02 10.26
CA THR A 169 -20.49 15.69 9.53
C THR A 169 -19.34 15.98 10.49
N PHE A 170 -18.15 15.59 10.10
CA PHE A 170 -16.91 15.86 10.80
C PHE A 170 -16.02 16.75 9.98
N ASP A 171 -15.32 17.65 10.65
CA ASP A 171 -14.30 18.49 10.06
C ASP A 171 -12.92 18.00 10.49
N GLU A 172 -11.98 17.96 9.56
CA GLU A 172 -10.58 17.69 9.84
C GLU A 172 -9.68 18.63 9.05
N LEU A 173 -8.56 18.99 9.66
CA LEU A 173 -7.48 19.66 8.94
C LEU A 173 -6.64 18.61 8.22
N GLN A 174 -6.55 18.78 6.91
CA GLN A 174 -5.66 18.00 6.06
C GLN A 174 -4.44 18.83 5.69
N HIS A 175 -3.27 18.26 5.89
CA HIS A 175 -2.01 18.82 5.43
C HIS A 175 -1.73 18.26 4.03
N VAL A 176 -1.87 19.10 3.02
CA VAL A 176 -1.54 18.75 1.64
C VAL A 176 -0.35 19.59 1.22
N SER A 177 0.81 18.94 1.11
CA SER A 177 2.09 19.59 0.80
C SER A 177 2.37 20.83 1.68
N THR A 178 2.21 22.03 1.16
CA THR A 178 2.49 23.31 1.86
C THR A 178 1.26 23.99 2.43
N SER A 179 0.06 23.43 2.26
CA SER A 179 -1.20 24.02 2.71
C SER A 179 -1.94 23.15 3.73
N THR A 180 -2.61 23.81 4.66
CA THR A 180 -3.56 23.17 5.57
C THR A 180 -4.96 23.55 5.14
N THR A 181 -5.77 22.55 4.80
CA THR A 181 -7.15 22.75 4.35
C THR A 181 -8.13 22.10 5.31
N LEU A 182 -9.24 22.77 5.55
CA LEU A 182 -10.38 22.18 6.25
C LEU A 182 -11.16 21.31 5.27
N THR A 183 -11.38 20.06 5.63
CA THR A 183 -12.18 19.12 4.86
C THR A 183 -13.32 18.61 5.72
N SER A 184 -14.56 18.76 5.22
CA SER A 184 -15.77 18.26 5.86
C SER A 184 -16.25 16.99 5.16
N PHE A 185 -16.65 15.99 5.94
CA PHE A 185 -17.16 14.73 5.40
C PHE A 185 -18.17 14.08 6.34
N VAL A 186 -19.14 13.38 5.75
CA VAL A 186 -20.17 12.67 6.50
C VAL A 186 -19.66 11.29 6.89
N GLN A 187 -19.82 10.92 8.16
CA GLN A 187 -19.53 9.60 8.68
C GLN A 187 -20.78 8.93 9.24
N PRO A 188 -21.00 7.65 8.98
CA PRO A 188 -22.05 6.90 9.67
C PRO A 188 -21.69 6.71 11.15
N VAL A 189 -22.69 6.49 11.97
CA VAL A 189 -22.48 5.94 13.32
C VAL A 189 -22.24 4.44 13.17
N PHE A 190 -20.98 4.03 13.22
CA PHE A 190 -20.54 2.68 12.87
C PHE A 190 -21.16 1.56 13.74
N TRP A 191 -21.50 1.86 14.98
CA TRP A 191 -22.14 0.92 15.93
C TRP A 191 -23.67 0.89 15.81
N ASP A 192 -24.26 1.67 14.91
CA ASP A 192 -25.68 1.59 14.62
C ASP A 192 -26.03 0.22 14.02
N ALA A 193 -27.13 -0.38 14.49
CA ALA A 193 -27.53 -1.73 14.08
C ALA A 193 -27.85 -1.84 12.58
N ALA A 194 -28.48 -0.79 12.00
CA ALA A 194 -28.79 -0.78 10.58
C ALA A 194 -27.51 -0.64 9.74
N PHE A 195 -26.59 0.26 10.13
CA PHE A 195 -25.30 0.37 9.46
C PHE A 195 -24.53 -0.97 9.48
N LYS A 196 -24.44 -1.60 10.64
CA LYS A 196 -23.80 -2.92 10.77
C LYS A 196 -24.45 -3.98 9.87
N GLY A 197 -25.78 -3.96 9.77
CA GLY A 197 -26.53 -4.84 8.87
C GLY A 197 -26.16 -4.63 7.40
N TYR A 198 -26.17 -3.37 6.93
CA TYR A 198 -25.80 -3.03 5.55
C TYR A 198 -24.37 -3.41 5.21
N TRP A 199 -23.42 -3.12 6.13
CA TRP A 199 -22.01 -3.47 5.92
C TRP A 199 -21.80 -4.98 5.81
N LYS A 200 -22.36 -5.76 6.73
CA LYS A 200 -22.26 -7.22 6.70
C LYS A 200 -22.89 -7.83 5.45
N THR A 201 -24.04 -7.34 5.02
CA THR A 201 -24.66 -7.78 3.77
C THR A 201 -23.75 -7.49 2.58
N PHE A 202 -23.18 -6.28 2.50
CA PHE A 202 -22.24 -5.95 1.44
C PHE A 202 -21.01 -6.87 1.44
N ILE A 203 -20.42 -7.16 2.60
CA ILE A 203 -19.28 -8.08 2.71
C ILE A 203 -19.66 -9.49 2.25
N THR A 204 -20.85 -9.98 2.58
CA THR A 204 -21.33 -11.30 2.12
C THR A 204 -21.42 -11.34 0.59
N GLU A 205 -22.00 -10.33 -0.04
CA GLU A 205 -22.15 -10.26 -1.50
C GLU A 205 -20.78 -10.13 -2.19
N LEU A 206 -19.90 -9.26 -1.65
CA LEU A 206 -18.54 -9.12 -2.15
C LEU A 206 -17.76 -10.45 -2.09
N THR A 207 -17.76 -11.10 -0.94
CA THR A 207 -17.01 -12.35 -0.75
C THR A 207 -17.57 -13.50 -1.59
N THR A 208 -18.86 -13.50 -1.85
CA THR A 208 -19.52 -14.42 -2.80
C THR A 208 -19.04 -14.17 -4.22
N ALA A 209 -18.97 -12.92 -4.66
CA ALA A 209 -18.46 -12.56 -5.99
C ALA A 209 -16.98 -12.89 -6.15
N LEU A 210 -16.19 -12.79 -5.08
CA LEU A 210 -14.76 -13.11 -5.08
C LEU A 210 -14.46 -14.62 -5.05
N ALA A 211 -15.46 -15.49 -4.81
CA ALA A 211 -15.26 -16.91 -4.64
C ALA A 211 -14.40 -17.60 -5.72
N PRO A 212 -14.52 -17.28 -7.02
CA PRO A 212 -13.68 -17.87 -8.06
C PRO A 212 -12.21 -17.47 -8.03
N TYR A 213 -11.87 -16.41 -7.29
CA TYR A 213 -10.56 -15.76 -7.35
C TYR A 213 -9.69 -15.99 -6.09
N TRP A 214 -10.22 -16.65 -5.05
CA TRP A 214 -9.53 -16.78 -3.76
C TRP A 214 -8.12 -17.38 -3.86
N ALA A 215 -7.88 -18.27 -4.80
CA ALA A 215 -6.54 -18.85 -5.02
C ALA A 215 -5.47 -17.80 -5.42
N ASN A 216 -5.90 -16.62 -5.86
CA ASN A 216 -5.03 -15.53 -6.32
C ASN A 216 -5.09 -14.29 -5.40
N ILE A 217 -5.99 -14.28 -4.43
CA ILE A 217 -6.11 -13.20 -3.45
C ILE A 217 -5.28 -13.57 -2.21
N LEU A 218 -4.24 -12.78 -1.93
CA LEU A 218 -3.38 -12.98 -0.78
C LEU A 218 -3.97 -12.40 0.49
N SER A 219 -4.55 -11.21 0.40
CA SER A 219 -5.08 -10.55 1.58
C SER A 219 -6.27 -9.65 1.29
N ILE A 220 -7.01 -9.34 2.37
CA ILE A 220 -8.12 -8.39 2.33
C ILE A 220 -8.10 -7.46 3.55
N THR A 221 -8.42 -6.21 3.31
CA THR A 221 -8.75 -5.19 4.30
C THR A 221 -10.17 -4.74 4.07
N ALA A 222 -11.06 -5.02 5.01
CA ALA A 222 -12.47 -4.61 4.93
C ALA A 222 -13.05 -4.44 6.35
N ASN A 223 -12.40 -3.57 7.16
CA ASN A 223 -12.73 -3.40 8.57
C ASN A 223 -14.01 -2.57 8.81
N GLY A 224 -14.49 -1.81 7.82
CA GLY A 224 -15.70 -0.99 7.92
C GLY A 224 -15.59 0.25 8.83
N LEU A 225 -14.55 0.34 9.66
CA LEU A 225 -14.32 1.40 10.66
C LEU A 225 -13.26 2.38 10.15
N ASN A 226 -13.50 2.95 9.01
CA ASN A 226 -12.54 3.83 8.36
C ASN A 226 -13.15 5.16 7.95
N ARG A 227 -12.31 6.18 7.78
CA ARG A 227 -12.74 7.52 7.40
C ARG A 227 -12.99 7.60 5.87
N SER A 228 -11.94 7.57 5.08
CA SER A 228 -11.97 7.77 3.63
C SER A 228 -11.08 6.82 2.86
N SER A 229 -10.18 6.17 3.54
CA SER A 229 -9.25 5.17 3.06
C SER A 229 -9.48 3.87 3.82
N ALA A 230 -8.72 2.83 3.53
CA ALA A 230 -8.94 1.53 4.18
C ALA A 230 -8.29 1.41 5.57
N GLU A 231 -7.55 2.43 6.02
CA GLU A 231 -6.98 2.42 7.37
C GLU A 231 -8.07 2.39 8.44
N LEU A 232 -7.80 1.65 9.50
CA LEU A 232 -8.60 1.63 10.71
C LEU A 232 -8.47 3.00 11.40
N ARG A 233 -9.33 3.91 11.01
CA ARG A 233 -9.25 5.33 11.35
C ARG A 233 -10.63 5.97 11.32
N ILE A 234 -11.02 6.59 12.41
CA ILE A 234 -12.20 7.47 12.45
C ILE A 234 -11.78 8.88 12.87
N PRO A 235 -12.56 9.93 12.59
CA PRO A 235 -12.21 11.28 13.01
C PRO A 235 -11.82 11.37 14.48
N ALA A 236 -10.64 11.90 14.77
CA ALA A 236 -10.08 11.92 16.13
C ALA A 236 -9.34 13.22 16.46
N GLN A 237 -9.38 14.22 15.58
CA GLN A 237 -8.65 15.47 15.79
C GLN A 237 -9.28 16.33 16.87
N VAL A 238 -8.39 16.93 17.68
CA VAL A 238 -8.72 18.02 18.61
C VAL A 238 -7.83 19.19 18.25
N ILE A 239 -8.41 20.27 17.74
CA ILE A 239 -7.70 21.48 17.33
C ILE A 239 -8.46 22.69 17.82
N ASN A 240 -7.76 23.59 18.52
CA ASN A 240 -8.28 24.89 18.91
C ASN A 240 -7.14 25.91 18.83
N ASN A 241 -7.10 26.70 17.76
CA ASN A 241 -6.03 27.65 17.48
C ASN A 241 -6.54 29.06 17.12
N GLY A 242 -7.79 29.37 17.42
CA GLY A 242 -8.45 30.65 17.12
C GLY A 242 -8.96 30.78 15.68
N THR A 243 -8.42 30.00 14.75
CA THR A 243 -8.95 29.91 13.35
C THR A 243 -9.88 28.72 13.20
N TRP A 244 -9.52 27.61 13.83
CA TRP A 244 -10.24 26.35 13.76
C TRP A 244 -10.58 25.83 15.15
N THR A 245 -11.79 25.34 15.31
CA THR A 245 -12.21 24.57 16.48
C THR A 245 -12.74 23.23 15.97
N ILE A 246 -12.00 22.16 16.26
CA ILE A 246 -12.36 20.79 15.91
C ILE A 246 -12.23 19.96 17.17
N ASP A 247 -13.28 19.26 17.55
CA ASP A 247 -13.29 18.34 18.67
C ASP A 247 -14.10 17.09 18.28
N SER A 248 -13.50 16.28 17.42
CA SER A 248 -14.11 15.04 16.95
C SER A 248 -14.41 14.04 18.07
N PRO A 249 -13.57 13.88 19.12
CA PRO A 249 -13.90 13.05 20.26
C PRO A 249 -15.19 13.47 20.98
N THR A 250 -15.37 14.76 21.29
CA THR A 250 -16.61 15.26 21.91
C THR A 250 -17.81 15.04 21.00
N GLN A 251 -17.68 15.22 19.68
CA GLN A 251 -18.74 14.95 18.73
C GLN A 251 -19.13 13.46 18.73
N TRP A 252 -18.15 12.55 18.73
CA TRP A 252 -18.41 11.11 18.85
C TRP A 252 -19.07 10.73 20.17
N LEU A 253 -18.68 11.33 21.29
CA LEU A 253 -19.35 11.13 22.58
C LEU A 253 -20.82 11.50 22.51
N GLY A 254 -21.16 12.61 21.83
CA GLY A 254 -22.55 13.01 21.58
C GLY A 254 -23.34 12.00 20.74
N LEU A 255 -22.67 11.15 19.95
CA LEU A 255 -23.24 10.06 19.16
C LEU A 255 -23.17 8.69 19.87
N GLY A 256 -22.85 8.70 21.17
CA GLY A 256 -22.84 7.51 22.01
C GLY A 256 -21.55 6.67 21.92
N TYR A 257 -20.46 7.22 21.38
CA TYR A 257 -19.17 6.52 21.33
C TYR A 257 -18.69 6.11 22.74
N THR A 258 -18.27 4.88 22.84
CA THR A 258 -17.37 4.39 23.90
C THR A 258 -16.30 3.52 23.26
N THR A 259 -15.13 3.41 23.88
CA THR A 259 -14.08 2.51 23.37
C THR A 259 -14.58 1.08 23.31
N GLN A 260 -15.41 0.64 24.28
CA GLN A 260 -16.00 -0.71 24.24
C GLN A 260 -16.91 -0.91 23.03
N LEU A 261 -17.79 0.04 22.73
CA LEU A 261 -18.73 -0.07 21.62
C LEU A 261 -18.01 -0.07 20.25
N PHE A 262 -16.94 0.71 20.15
CA PHE A 262 -16.06 0.67 18.97
C PHE A 262 -15.39 -0.69 18.83
N MET A 263 -14.86 -1.26 19.91
CA MET A 263 -14.23 -2.58 19.92
C MET A 263 -15.23 -3.68 19.59
N ASP A 264 -16.44 -3.65 20.18
CA ASP A 264 -17.48 -4.64 19.88
C ASP A 264 -17.88 -4.58 18.40
N THR A 265 -17.94 -3.38 17.82
CA THR A 265 -18.22 -3.21 16.38
C THR A 265 -17.10 -3.75 15.51
N TYR A 266 -15.84 -3.49 15.89
CA TYR A 266 -14.69 -4.06 15.19
C TYR A 266 -14.73 -5.59 15.22
N VAL A 267 -14.94 -6.19 16.38
CA VAL A 267 -15.03 -7.66 16.53
C VAL A 267 -16.15 -8.21 15.66
N GLU A 268 -17.34 -7.61 15.70
CA GLU A 268 -18.48 -8.07 14.89
C GLU A 268 -18.18 -8.03 13.39
N PHE A 269 -17.53 -6.97 12.89
CA PHE A 269 -17.17 -6.87 11.47
C PHE A 269 -16.06 -7.84 11.09
N ASN A 270 -15.04 -7.94 11.94
CA ASN A 270 -13.94 -8.85 11.72
C ASN A 270 -14.37 -10.31 11.72
N ASP A 271 -15.19 -10.74 12.69
CA ASP A 271 -15.72 -12.10 12.76
C ASP A 271 -16.57 -12.43 11.54
N HIS A 272 -17.38 -11.47 11.07
CA HIS A 272 -18.17 -11.66 9.86
C HIS A 272 -17.26 -11.80 8.61
N LEU A 273 -16.22 -10.99 8.48
CA LEU A 273 -15.24 -11.10 7.40
C LEU A 273 -14.52 -12.45 7.45
N VAL A 274 -14.00 -12.82 8.61
CA VAL A 274 -13.28 -14.08 8.85
C VAL A 274 -14.13 -15.31 8.45
N ALA A 275 -15.42 -15.27 8.81
CA ALA A 275 -16.36 -16.35 8.47
C ALA A 275 -16.69 -16.41 6.97
N SER A 276 -16.47 -15.30 6.23
CA SER A 276 -16.86 -15.15 4.82
C SER A 276 -15.71 -15.42 3.83
N ILE A 277 -14.47 -15.56 4.31
CA ILE A 277 -13.28 -15.74 3.46
C ILE A 277 -12.51 -17.01 3.80
N PRO A 278 -11.80 -17.63 2.82
CA PRO A 278 -10.97 -18.82 3.10
C PRO A 278 -9.85 -18.51 4.12
N THR A 279 -9.44 -19.57 4.86
CA THR A 279 -8.33 -19.45 5.82
C THR A 279 -6.97 -19.16 5.17
N SER A 280 -6.84 -19.38 3.86
CA SER A 280 -5.65 -19.06 3.08
C SER A 280 -5.52 -17.57 2.72
N VAL A 281 -6.52 -16.76 3.03
CA VAL A 281 -6.51 -15.31 2.76
C VAL A 281 -6.17 -14.58 4.05
N ASP A 282 -5.12 -13.78 4.01
CA ASP A 282 -4.66 -12.98 5.13
C ASP A 282 -5.59 -11.78 5.38
N ILE A 283 -5.62 -11.32 6.63
CA ILE A 283 -6.32 -10.10 7.02
C ILE A 283 -5.26 -9.05 7.34
N VAL A 284 -5.24 -8.00 6.54
CA VAL A 284 -4.32 -6.87 6.74
C VAL A 284 -5.07 -5.71 7.36
N GLN A 285 -4.56 -5.21 8.49
CA GLN A 285 -5.13 -4.06 9.18
C GLN A 285 -4.19 -2.85 9.06
N PRO A 286 -4.47 -1.91 8.14
CA PRO A 286 -3.75 -0.66 8.07
C PRO A 286 -4.08 0.20 9.29
N MET A 287 -3.06 0.62 10.03
CA MET A 287 -3.22 1.42 11.25
C MET A 287 -2.22 2.57 11.30
N ILE A 288 -2.70 3.71 11.76
CA ILE A 288 -1.88 4.89 12.04
C ILE A 288 -2.07 5.27 13.53
N PRO A 289 -1.02 5.60 14.27
CA PRO A 289 -1.16 6.06 15.65
C PRO A 289 -2.10 7.26 15.77
N ASN A 290 -2.85 7.33 16.87
CA ASN A 290 -3.73 8.45 17.24
C ASN A 290 -4.88 8.71 16.24
N THR A 291 -5.40 7.69 15.60
CA THR A 291 -6.51 7.79 14.64
C THR A 291 -7.85 7.28 15.16
N THR A 292 -7.94 7.06 16.47
CA THR A 292 -9.20 6.78 17.18
C THR A 292 -9.43 7.83 18.28
N PRO A 293 -10.69 8.19 18.58
CA PRO A 293 -10.99 9.17 19.63
C PRO A 293 -10.40 8.78 20.98
N ASN A 294 -9.67 9.70 21.60
CA ASN A 294 -9.25 9.56 22.99
C ASN A 294 -10.30 10.23 23.89
N ILE A 295 -11.10 9.44 24.57
CA ILE A 295 -12.16 9.89 25.48
C ILE A 295 -11.75 9.93 26.96
N GLY A 296 -10.47 9.70 27.23
CA GLY A 296 -9.95 9.78 28.60
C GLY A 296 -10.29 8.58 29.49
N ASP A 297 -10.79 7.47 28.95
CA ASP A 297 -11.07 6.23 29.69
C ASP A 297 -9.83 5.36 29.93
N GLY A 298 -8.65 5.83 29.52
CA GLY A 298 -7.38 5.14 29.69
C GLY A 298 -7.15 3.97 28.71
N ARG A 299 -8.09 3.71 27.80
CA ARG A 299 -8.00 2.64 26.79
C ARG A 299 -7.40 3.15 25.50
N ASN A 300 -6.76 2.24 24.76
CA ASN A 300 -6.27 2.48 23.41
C ASN A 300 -6.85 1.40 22.46
N ALA A 301 -7.90 1.76 21.74
CA ALA A 301 -8.62 0.84 20.87
C ALA A 301 -7.70 0.15 19.85
N LEU A 302 -6.73 0.87 19.26
CA LEU A 302 -5.82 0.27 18.27
C LEU A 302 -4.91 -0.79 18.90
N ARG A 303 -4.42 -0.57 20.13
CA ARG A 303 -3.64 -1.60 20.85
C ARG A 303 -4.50 -2.81 21.22
N GLU A 304 -5.74 -2.60 21.64
CA GLU A 304 -6.66 -3.70 21.96
C GLU A 304 -6.97 -4.53 20.72
N ILE A 305 -7.09 -3.90 19.55
CA ILE A 305 -7.23 -4.60 18.26
C ILE A 305 -5.96 -5.42 17.95
N ILE A 306 -4.77 -4.88 18.20
CA ILE A 306 -3.52 -5.63 18.05
C ILE A 306 -3.50 -6.86 19.00
N ASP A 307 -4.01 -6.74 20.22
CA ASP A 307 -4.14 -7.86 21.15
C ASP A 307 -5.11 -8.94 20.60
N LEU A 308 -6.19 -8.55 19.94
CA LEU A 308 -7.09 -9.50 19.26
C LEU A 308 -6.40 -10.17 18.07
N MET A 309 -5.68 -9.42 17.23
CA MET A 309 -4.91 -9.97 16.11
C MET A 309 -3.86 -10.98 16.59
N ALA A 310 -3.29 -10.76 17.77
CA ALA A 310 -2.29 -11.65 18.35
C ALA A 310 -2.84 -13.04 18.75
N LEU A 311 -4.14 -13.24 18.74
CA LEU A 311 -4.75 -14.57 18.94
C LEU A 311 -4.55 -15.48 17.72
N ASP A 312 -4.30 -14.90 16.53
CA ASP A 312 -3.96 -15.64 15.32
C ASP A 312 -2.90 -14.90 14.48
N THR A 313 -1.65 -14.98 14.91
CA THR A 313 -0.51 -14.32 14.24
C THR A 313 -0.15 -14.92 12.88
N THR A 314 -0.80 -16.03 12.48
CA THR A 314 -0.58 -16.66 11.19
C THR A 314 -1.39 -16.00 10.09
N ARG A 315 -2.49 -15.34 10.43
CA ARG A 315 -3.46 -14.79 9.50
C ARG A 315 -3.53 -13.26 9.52
N TYR A 316 -3.15 -12.63 10.64
CA TYR A 316 -3.24 -11.18 10.81
C TYR A 316 -1.90 -10.50 10.62
N TYR A 317 -1.95 -9.39 9.88
CA TYR A 317 -0.82 -8.50 9.64
C TYR A 317 -1.21 -7.06 9.96
N LEU A 318 -0.33 -6.32 10.63
CA LEU A 318 -0.42 -4.87 10.69
C LEU A 318 0.18 -4.28 9.41
N LEU A 319 -0.43 -3.27 8.83
CA LEU A 319 0.18 -2.46 7.79
C LEU A 319 0.43 -1.05 8.32
N ASP A 320 1.70 -0.67 8.43
CA ASP A 320 2.09 0.73 8.62
C ASP A 320 2.10 1.45 7.28
N THR A 321 1.26 2.47 7.15
CA THR A 321 1.07 3.23 5.91
C THR A 321 2.01 4.43 5.80
N TYR A 322 3.05 4.51 6.64
CA TYR A 322 3.94 5.67 6.69
C TYR A 322 5.42 5.31 6.88
N ILE A 323 5.95 4.48 5.98
CA ILE A 323 7.37 4.12 5.99
C ILE A 323 8.20 5.23 5.35
N THR A 324 9.23 5.68 6.06
CA THR A 324 10.09 6.80 5.68
C THR A 324 11.57 6.43 5.80
N GLU A 325 12.46 7.25 5.23
CA GLU A 325 13.92 7.06 5.38
C GLU A 325 14.43 7.23 6.82
N THR A 326 13.62 7.83 7.70
CA THR A 326 13.90 7.95 9.14
C THR A 326 13.14 6.92 9.96
N TYR A 327 12.54 5.92 9.31
CA TYR A 327 11.72 4.93 9.98
C TYR A 327 12.52 4.13 11.04
N ASN A 328 11.94 4.00 12.20
CA ASN A 328 12.47 3.23 13.33
C ASN A 328 11.38 2.49 14.12
N GLY A 329 10.20 2.32 13.50
CA GLY A 329 9.01 1.76 14.13
C GLY A 329 8.25 2.77 14.98
N ASN A 330 6.98 2.95 14.70
CA ASN A 330 6.10 3.76 15.53
C ASN A 330 5.63 2.98 16.78
N SER A 331 4.81 3.62 17.63
CA SER A 331 4.36 3.02 18.89
C SER A 331 3.43 1.82 18.70
N LEU A 332 2.66 1.75 17.59
CA LEU A 332 1.80 0.61 17.28
C LEU A 332 2.60 -0.53 16.67
N ASP A 333 3.55 -0.23 15.78
CA ASP A 333 4.40 -1.24 15.14
C ASP A 333 5.25 -1.97 16.17
N ASN A 334 5.89 -1.22 17.07
CA ASN A 334 6.67 -1.80 18.16
C ASN A 334 5.77 -2.64 19.09
N TYR A 335 4.53 -2.21 19.31
CA TYR A 335 3.57 -2.98 20.09
C TYR A 335 3.15 -4.27 19.36
N ALA A 336 2.81 -4.20 18.08
CA ALA A 336 2.46 -5.35 17.25
C ALA A 336 3.62 -6.37 17.20
N LYS A 337 4.84 -5.90 16.99
CA LYS A 337 6.04 -6.73 17.00
C LYS A 337 6.24 -7.44 18.35
N SER A 338 5.98 -6.76 19.48
CA SER A 338 6.03 -7.37 20.81
C SER A 338 5.00 -8.48 21.01
N LYS A 339 3.95 -8.50 20.19
CA LYS A 339 2.89 -9.53 20.15
C LYS A 339 3.10 -10.56 19.05
N SER A 340 4.27 -10.58 18.41
CA SER A 340 4.62 -11.47 17.29
C SER A 340 3.76 -11.29 16.03
N ILE A 341 3.11 -10.15 15.88
CA ILE A 341 2.39 -9.81 14.66
C ILE A 341 3.40 -9.28 13.64
N LYS A 342 3.32 -9.78 12.41
CA LYS A 342 4.12 -9.31 11.28
C LYS A 342 3.64 -7.92 10.87
N VAL A 343 4.57 -6.99 10.70
CA VAL A 343 4.28 -5.62 10.26
C VAL A 343 4.69 -5.49 8.81
N LEU A 344 3.73 -5.18 7.96
CA LEU A 344 3.92 -4.81 6.56
C LEU A 344 4.17 -3.31 6.48
N GLY A 345 4.86 -2.86 5.43
CA GLY A 345 5.11 -1.45 5.20
C GLY A 345 4.39 -0.92 3.95
N GLN A 346 3.98 0.33 3.99
CA GLN A 346 3.60 1.10 2.81
C GLN A 346 4.48 2.36 2.77
N LEU A 347 5.12 2.60 1.64
CA LEU A 347 5.88 3.84 1.45
C LEU A 347 4.95 5.04 1.50
N ALA A 348 5.35 6.08 2.22
CA ALA A 348 4.50 7.26 2.36
C ALA A 348 4.41 8.04 1.04
N GLU A 349 3.19 8.41 0.64
CA GLU A 349 2.88 9.19 -0.57
C GLU A 349 3.63 10.54 -0.64
N GLN A 350 3.95 11.12 0.51
CA GLN A 350 4.49 12.48 0.64
C GLN A 350 5.96 12.64 0.19
N TYR A 351 6.56 11.60 -0.33
CA TYR A 351 7.95 11.62 -0.78
C TYR A 351 8.14 12.20 -2.17
N PHE A 352 7.06 12.52 -2.89
CA PHE A 352 7.11 13.48 -3.97
C PHE A 352 6.97 14.89 -3.41
N ASP A 353 8.02 15.37 -2.79
CA ASP A 353 8.19 16.78 -2.58
C ASP A 353 8.12 17.48 -3.94
N THR A 354 7.23 18.47 -4.05
CA THR A 354 7.11 19.34 -5.22
C THR A 354 8.42 20.08 -5.55
N ALA A 355 9.44 19.98 -4.74
CA ALA A 355 10.79 20.49 -4.94
C ALA A 355 11.73 19.47 -5.64
N GLY A 356 11.25 18.27 -6.00
CA GLY A 356 12.05 17.26 -6.69
C GLY A 356 13.13 16.61 -5.82
N ASN A 357 13.00 16.69 -4.51
CA ASN A 357 13.82 15.91 -3.59
C ASN A 357 13.30 14.48 -3.57
N ASN A 358 13.85 13.63 -4.42
CA ASN A 358 13.62 12.20 -4.39
C ASN A 358 14.05 11.69 -3.03
N THR A 359 13.10 11.41 -2.18
CA THR A 359 13.36 10.66 -0.97
C THR A 359 13.88 9.31 -1.38
N ASN A 360 14.89 8.87 -0.72
CA ASN A 360 15.58 7.64 -1.05
C ASN A 360 14.70 6.45 -0.59
N TYR A 361 13.75 6.00 -1.45
CA TYR A 361 12.89 4.85 -1.18
C TYR A 361 13.67 3.63 -0.74
N ALA A 362 14.82 3.44 -1.35
CA ALA A 362 15.72 2.39 -0.98
C ALA A 362 16.22 2.53 0.45
N THR A 363 16.44 3.74 0.93
CA THR A 363 16.80 3.98 2.33
C THR A 363 15.60 3.72 3.26
N ALA A 364 14.40 4.17 2.88
CA ALA A 364 13.18 3.90 3.64
C ALA A 364 12.92 2.39 3.77
N LEU A 365 13.02 1.68 2.65
CA LEU A 365 12.90 0.24 2.60
C LEU A 365 13.95 -0.47 3.46
N GLN A 366 15.23 -0.08 3.34
CA GLN A 366 16.30 -0.66 4.15
C GLN A 366 16.08 -0.41 5.64
N LYS A 367 15.65 0.79 6.01
CA LYS A 367 15.31 1.11 7.41
C LYS A 367 14.18 0.25 7.95
N PHE A 368 13.15 0.01 7.15
CA PHE A 368 12.05 -0.86 7.53
C PHE A 368 12.51 -2.31 7.75
N ILE A 369 13.36 -2.82 6.86
CA ILE A 369 13.94 -4.17 6.99
C ILE A 369 14.87 -4.25 8.21
N ASP A 370 15.77 -3.28 8.39
CA ASP A 370 16.69 -3.23 9.53
C ASP A 370 15.95 -3.19 10.87
N TRP A 371 14.80 -2.50 10.89
CA TRP A 371 13.91 -2.53 12.04
C TRP A 371 13.27 -3.90 12.26
N GLY A 372 13.22 -4.74 11.24
CA GLY A 372 12.64 -6.09 11.24
C GLY A 372 11.18 -6.10 10.79
N GLY A 373 10.83 -5.23 9.87
CA GLY A 373 9.57 -5.28 9.12
C GLY A 373 9.50 -6.53 8.25
N TYR A 374 8.29 -6.97 7.97
CA TYR A 374 8.06 -8.13 7.11
C TYR A 374 8.31 -7.74 5.64
N PRO A 375 9.01 -8.56 4.85
CA PRO A 375 9.46 -8.20 3.50
C PRO A 375 8.34 -8.24 2.44
N ARG A 376 7.23 -7.60 2.73
CA ARG A 376 6.12 -7.32 1.82
C ARG A 376 5.80 -5.84 1.97
N MET A 377 6.06 -5.06 0.93
CA MET A 377 5.96 -3.62 0.96
C MET A 377 5.03 -3.13 -0.12
N GLU A 378 4.11 -2.25 0.23
CA GLU A 378 3.29 -1.52 -0.73
C GLU A 378 3.99 -0.25 -1.21
N ILE A 379 3.92 -0.01 -2.51
CA ILE A 379 4.41 1.19 -3.18
C ILE A 379 3.23 1.85 -3.91
N TRP A 380 3.26 3.17 -3.99
CA TRP A 380 2.20 3.94 -4.65
C TRP A 380 2.36 3.95 -6.18
N GLU A 381 1.22 3.99 -6.89
CA GLU A 381 1.15 3.94 -8.35
C GLU A 381 1.55 5.26 -9.04
N ASP A 382 1.48 6.39 -8.36
CA ASP A 382 1.59 7.74 -8.96
C ASP A 382 2.90 8.00 -9.75
N ASN A 383 3.91 7.11 -9.61
CA ASN A 383 5.09 7.11 -10.45
C ASN A 383 5.74 5.70 -10.52
N PRO A 384 5.05 4.71 -11.08
CA PRO A 384 5.52 3.32 -11.04
C PRO A 384 6.87 3.14 -11.74
N VAL A 385 7.18 3.93 -12.77
CA VAL A 385 8.44 3.81 -13.52
C VAL A 385 9.64 4.17 -12.66
N ASP A 386 9.61 5.30 -11.96
CA ASP A 386 10.74 5.75 -11.15
C ASP A 386 10.94 4.87 -9.91
N TYR A 387 9.86 4.44 -9.28
CA TYR A 387 9.89 3.49 -8.17
C TYR A 387 10.42 2.13 -8.58
N LEU A 388 9.90 1.59 -9.68
CA LEU A 388 10.28 0.26 -10.16
C LEU A 388 11.75 0.21 -10.57
N ILE A 389 12.29 1.29 -11.12
CA ILE A 389 13.71 1.41 -11.43
C ILE A 389 14.54 1.36 -10.16
N GLU A 390 14.21 2.18 -9.16
CA GLU A 390 14.96 2.22 -7.91
C GLU A 390 14.88 0.88 -7.16
N LEU A 391 13.73 0.23 -7.17
CA LEU A 391 13.52 -1.08 -6.54
C LEU A 391 14.21 -2.22 -7.30
N THR A 392 14.25 -2.18 -8.64
CA THR A 392 15.00 -3.16 -9.45
C THR A 392 16.46 -3.22 -9.04
N LEU A 393 17.03 -2.07 -8.63
CA LEU A 393 18.41 -1.96 -8.17
C LEU A 393 18.66 -2.58 -6.80
N LYS A 394 17.60 -2.83 -6.03
CA LYS A 394 17.65 -3.35 -4.66
C LYS A 394 17.08 -4.76 -4.51
N LYS A 395 16.68 -5.40 -5.63
CA LYS A 395 16.18 -6.78 -5.65
C LYS A 395 17.03 -7.77 -4.81
N PRO A 396 18.37 -7.65 -4.69
CA PRO A 396 19.17 -8.52 -3.85
C PRO A 396 18.88 -8.46 -2.34
N ILE A 397 18.19 -7.44 -1.88
CA ILE A 397 17.87 -7.29 -0.44
C ILE A 397 16.77 -8.28 -0.01
N TYR A 398 15.94 -8.74 -0.95
CA TYR A 398 14.82 -9.65 -0.70
C TYR A 398 15.00 -11.08 -1.26
N SER A 399 16.09 -11.35 -1.95
CA SER A 399 16.39 -12.68 -2.50
C SER A 399 17.14 -13.58 -1.51
#